data_25375e11ea8cdecd92be05883644a76f
#
_entry.id   25375e11ea8cdecd92be05883644a76f
#
_cell.length_a   1.000
_cell.length_b   1.000
_cell.length_c   1.000
_cell.angle_alpha   90.00
_cell.angle_beta   90.00
_cell.angle_gamma   90.00
#
_symmetry.space_group_name_H-M   'P 1'
#
loop_
_entity.id
_entity.type
_entity.pdbx_description
1 polymer ?
#
loop_
_entity_poly.entity_id
_entity_poly.type
_entity_poly.pdbx_seq_one_letter_code
_entity_poly.pdbx_strand_id
1 'polypeptide(L)'
;MKSLILIFSLALMTVSCGSQIYLEPTTLNSVVEKKEFDFNATKAFPTNYDVINVMNSMPGSTGTRILNLDPGYGFNLKKDLFSVALPYFGRAFSATPGDANNGGIRFESKDFRIKQSTTKKGNTLFVITTVDQRESYVFNLEIFKNGSAFLSVSSNNRQPISFDGNLSAAK
;
A
#
# COMPACT_ATOMS: atom_id res chain seq x y z
N MET A 1 31.75 42.58 2.33
CA MET A 1 30.29 42.49 2.62
C MET A 1 29.51 41.70 1.57
N LYS A 2 29.76 41.89 0.25
CA LYS A 2 29.06 41.14 -0.82
C LYS A 2 29.27 39.61 -0.76
N SER A 3 30.51 39.17 -0.45
CA SER A 3 30.84 37.73 -0.34
C SER A 3 30.14 37.05 0.87
N LEU A 4 29.95 37.77 1.96
CA LEU A 4 29.29 37.26 3.17
C LEU A 4 27.78 37.06 2.95
N ILE A 5 27.15 37.93 2.16
CA ILE A 5 25.74 37.83 1.77
C ILE A 5 25.54 36.61 0.87
N LEU A 6 26.49 36.33 -0.03
CA LEU A 6 26.43 35.23 -0.98
C LEU A 6 26.55 33.85 -0.25
N ILE A 7 27.44 33.77 0.75
CA ILE A 7 27.59 32.56 1.59
C ILE A 7 26.35 32.34 2.45
N PHE A 8 25.73 33.38 3.01
CA PHE A 8 24.52 33.28 3.80
C PHE A 8 23.32 32.90 2.96
N SER A 9 23.21 33.39 1.72
CA SER A 9 22.15 32.97 0.77
C SER A 9 22.30 31.51 0.34
N LEU A 10 23.52 31.00 0.16
CA LEU A 10 23.78 29.60 -0.20
C LEU A 10 23.46 28.65 0.96
N ALA A 11 23.68 29.07 2.21
CA ALA A 11 23.40 28.30 3.40
C ALA A 11 21.87 28.14 3.67
N LEU A 12 21.02 29.06 3.21
CA LEU A 12 19.55 28.96 3.33
C LEU A 12 18.93 27.96 2.37
N MET A 13 19.61 27.55 1.31
CA MET A 13 19.07 26.60 0.34
C MET A 13 19.19 25.10 0.75
N THR A 14 19.87 24.80 1.86
CA THR A 14 20.15 23.41 2.27
C THR A 14 19.12 22.81 3.25
N VAL A 15 18.03 23.52 3.60
CA VAL A 15 17.10 23.12 4.68
C VAL A 15 15.74 22.66 4.12
N SER A 16 15.67 21.94 3.01
CA SER A 16 14.37 21.47 2.51
C SER A 16 14.40 20.01 2.06
N CYS A 17 14.63 19.10 3.02
CA CYS A 17 14.30 17.70 2.82
C CYS A 17 13.52 17.19 4.06
N GLY A 18 12.33 17.74 4.27
CA GLY A 18 11.37 17.20 5.25
C GLY A 18 10.68 15.99 4.66
N SER A 19 10.93 14.77 5.20
CA SER A 19 10.11 13.61 4.86
C SER A 19 8.67 13.88 5.33
N GLN A 20 7.71 13.69 4.44
CA GLN A 20 6.30 13.87 4.74
C GLN A 20 5.90 12.91 5.88
N ILE A 21 5.30 13.44 6.93
CA ILE A 21 4.72 12.67 8.03
C ILE A 21 3.24 12.47 7.70
N TYR A 22 2.81 11.22 7.55
CA TYR A 22 1.41 10.86 7.26
C TYR A 22 0.62 10.64 8.55
N LEU A 23 1.28 10.16 9.60
CA LEU A 23 0.68 9.92 10.90
C LEU A 23 1.70 10.24 12.00
N GLU A 24 1.28 10.96 13.02
CA GLU A 24 2.13 11.29 14.16
C GLU A 24 2.62 10.01 14.87
N PRO A 25 3.89 9.95 15.32
CA PRO A 25 4.48 8.74 15.89
C PRO A 25 3.71 8.13 17.06
N THR A 26 3.12 8.96 17.90
CA THR A 26 2.29 8.52 19.05
C THR A 26 1.02 7.82 18.58
N THR A 27 0.33 8.41 17.61
CA THR A 27 -0.87 7.83 16.99
C THR A 27 -0.53 6.57 16.22
N LEU A 28 0.57 6.58 15.44
CA LEU A 28 1.05 5.42 14.69
C LEU A 28 1.29 4.23 15.62
N ASN A 29 2.03 4.42 16.72
CA ASN A 29 2.27 3.36 17.70
C ASN A 29 0.96 2.82 18.29
N SER A 30 0.02 3.70 18.63
CA SER A 30 -1.28 3.31 19.21
C SER A 30 -2.10 2.45 18.24
N VAL A 31 -2.22 2.84 16.95
CA VAL A 31 -3.01 2.08 15.97
C VAL A 31 -2.34 0.76 15.60
N VAL A 32 -1.00 0.73 15.57
CA VAL A 32 -0.21 -0.48 15.33
C VAL A 32 -0.34 -1.48 16.48
N GLU A 33 -0.29 -1.02 17.74
CA GLU A 33 -0.51 -1.88 18.92
C GLU A 33 -1.92 -2.45 18.97
N LYS A 34 -2.92 -1.61 18.71
CA LYS A 34 -4.33 -2.04 18.65
C LYS A 34 -4.63 -2.92 17.46
N LYS A 35 -3.80 -2.88 16.41
CA LYS A 35 -4.03 -3.51 15.10
C LYS A 35 -5.33 -3.02 14.45
N GLU A 36 -5.62 -1.73 14.61
CA GLU A 36 -6.82 -1.08 14.10
C GLU A 36 -6.41 0.17 13.34
N PHE A 37 -6.42 0.09 12.00
CA PHE A 37 -6.01 1.17 11.11
C PHE A 37 -6.53 0.97 9.68
N ASP A 38 -6.54 2.04 8.92
CA ASP A 38 -6.77 2.04 7.49
C ASP A 38 -5.44 2.14 6.76
N PHE A 39 -5.23 1.31 5.75
CA PHE A 39 -4.19 1.46 4.76
C PHE A 39 -4.81 2.08 3.49
N ASN A 40 -4.32 3.24 3.10
CA ASN A 40 -4.74 3.95 1.91
C ASN A 40 -3.69 3.77 0.82
N ALA A 41 -4.02 3.01 -0.21
CA ALA A 41 -3.14 2.78 -1.35
C ALA A 41 -3.11 4.02 -2.26
N THR A 42 -1.90 4.46 -2.63
CA THR A 42 -1.70 5.63 -3.50
C THR A 42 -1.11 5.26 -4.84
N LYS A 43 -0.40 4.13 -4.91
CA LYS A 43 0.24 3.65 -6.14
C LYS A 43 0.28 2.13 -6.18
N ALA A 44 0.03 1.56 -7.36
CA ALA A 44 0.13 0.13 -7.60
C ALA A 44 1.40 -0.23 -8.39
N PHE A 45 1.97 -1.40 -8.10
CA PHE A 45 3.14 -1.97 -8.79
C PHE A 45 2.81 -3.40 -9.22
N PRO A 46 2.31 -3.60 -10.45
CA PRO A 46 2.13 -4.94 -10.99
C PRO A 46 3.49 -5.60 -11.23
N THR A 47 3.57 -6.91 -10.99
CA THR A 47 4.81 -7.68 -11.16
C THR A 47 5.02 -8.11 -12.62
N ASN A 48 3.99 -8.03 -13.45
CA ASN A 48 4.03 -8.52 -14.83
C ASN A 48 4.40 -7.40 -15.81
N TYR A 49 5.54 -7.57 -16.50
CA TYR A 49 6.00 -6.65 -17.54
C TYR A 49 5.02 -6.53 -18.72
N ASP A 50 4.27 -7.60 -19.06
CA ASP A 50 3.28 -7.55 -20.15
C ASP A 50 2.15 -6.56 -19.84
N VAL A 51 1.72 -6.49 -18.58
CA VAL A 51 0.71 -5.52 -18.13
C VAL A 51 1.24 -4.09 -18.28
N ILE A 52 2.49 -3.86 -17.89
CA ILE A 52 3.15 -2.54 -18.01
C ILE A 52 3.28 -2.15 -19.49
N ASN A 53 3.66 -3.09 -20.36
CA ASN A 53 3.81 -2.85 -21.79
C ASN A 53 2.46 -2.53 -22.46
N VAL A 54 1.41 -3.26 -22.11
CA VAL A 54 0.03 -2.98 -22.59
C VAL A 54 -0.43 -1.61 -22.14
N MET A 55 -0.21 -1.26 -20.87
CA MET A 55 -0.54 0.06 -20.33
C MET A 55 0.19 1.20 -21.06
N ASN A 56 1.48 1.00 -21.36
CA ASN A 56 2.29 1.98 -22.09
C ASN A 56 1.90 2.12 -23.57
N SER A 57 1.29 1.09 -24.15
CA SER A 57 0.85 1.10 -25.56
C SER A 57 -0.52 1.76 -25.77
N MET A 58 -1.26 2.07 -24.71
CA MET A 58 -2.57 2.73 -24.83
C MET A 58 -2.43 4.21 -25.18
N PRO A 59 -3.08 4.72 -26.25
CA PRO A 59 -3.03 6.13 -26.61
C PRO A 59 -3.53 7.02 -25.47
N GLY A 60 -2.74 8.04 -25.11
CA GLY A 60 -3.12 9.03 -24.07
C GLY A 60 -2.95 8.58 -22.62
N SER A 61 -2.49 7.35 -22.38
CA SER A 61 -2.13 6.88 -21.04
C SER A 61 -0.61 6.77 -20.91
N THR A 62 -0.03 7.49 -19.97
CA THR A 62 1.29 7.11 -19.47
C THR A 62 1.08 6.04 -18.42
N GLY A 63 1.79 4.89 -18.50
CA GLY A 63 1.67 3.80 -17.53
C GLY A 63 1.81 4.28 -16.08
N THR A 64 2.60 5.34 -15.85
CA THR A 64 2.74 6.02 -14.56
C THR A 64 1.42 6.60 -14.04
N ARG A 65 0.55 7.10 -14.90
CA ARG A 65 -0.75 7.69 -14.51
C ARG A 65 -1.76 6.64 -14.09
N ILE A 66 -1.76 5.50 -14.77
CA ILE A 66 -2.69 4.39 -14.46
C ILE A 66 -2.31 3.72 -13.12
N LEU A 67 -1.02 3.72 -12.77
CA LEU A 67 -0.53 3.13 -11.53
C LEU A 67 -0.72 4.04 -10.32
N ASN A 68 -0.94 5.34 -10.50
CA ASN A 68 -1.38 6.22 -9.42
C ASN A 68 -2.88 5.99 -9.18
N LEU A 69 -3.22 5.76 -7.93
CA LEU A 69 -4.57 5.39 -7.53
C LEU A 69 -5.34 6.61 -7.02
N ASP A 70 -6.61 6.68 -7.38
CA ASP A 70 -7.54 7.60 -6.76
C ASP A 70 -7.83 7.20 -5.31
N PRO A 71 -8.25 8.15 -4.44
CA PRO A 71 -8.65 7.84 -3.07
C PRO A 71 -9.79 6.79 -3.02
N GLY A 72 -9.75 5.92 -2.00
CA GLY A 72 -10.75 4.89 -1.78
C GLY A 72 -10.25 3.46 -2.02
N TYR A 73 -9.03 3.30 -2.49
CA TYR A 73 -8.38 1.99 -2.54
C TYR A 73 -7.52 1.75 -1.30
N GLY A 74 -7.59 0.53 -0.77
CA GLY A 74 -6.84 0.13 0.41
C GLY A 74 -7.49 -1.00 1.17
N PHE A 75 -7.29 -1.02 2.47
CA PHE A 75 -7.99 -1.91 3.39
C PHE A 75 -8.22 -1.24 4.73
N ASN A 76 -9.28 -1.70 5.40
CA ASN A 76 -9.57 -1.38 6.80
C ASN A 76 -9.31 -2.63 7.64
N LEU A 77 -8.47 -2.49 8.66
CA LEU A 77 -8.21 -3.53 9.64
C LEU A 77 -8.82 -3.15 10.97
N LYS A 78 -9.74 -3.95 11.45
CA LYS A 78 -10.35 -3.90 12.79
C LYS A 78 -10.15 -5.24 13.49
N LYS A 79 -10.43 -5.29 14.78
CA LYS A 79 -10.24 -6.48 15.59
C LYS A 79 -10.90 -7.73 15.01
N ASP A 80 -12.12 -7.57 14.50
CA ASP A 80 -12.98 -8.70 14.07
C ASP A 80 -13.34 -8.60 12.57
N LEU A 81 -12.77 -7.65 11.83
CA LEU A 81 -13.09 -7.43 10.43
C LEU A 81 -11.88 -6.92 9.66
N PHE A 82 -11.57 -7.58 8.56
CA PHE A 82 -10.58 -7.18 7.58
C PHE A 82 -11.28 -6.94 6.24
N SER A 83 -11.51 -5.67 5.90
CA SER A 83 -12.21 -5.26 4.68
C SER A 83 -11.22 -4.72 3.67
N VAL A 84 -11.21 -5.28 2.46
CA VAL A 84 -10.24 -4.98 1.40
C VAL A 84 -10.94 -4.47 0.17
N ALA A 85 -10.40 -3.39 -0.42
CA ALA A 85 -10.83 -2.82 -1.69
C ALA A 85 -9.60 -2.31 -2.47
N LEU A 86 -8.89 -3.22 -3.15
CA LEU A 86 -7.69 -2.91 -3.92
C LEU A 86 -7.92 -3.17 -5.41
N PRO A 87 -7.41 -2.34 -6.33
CA PRO A 87 -7.41 -2.63 -7.74
C PRO A 87 -6.41 -3.76 -8.02
N TYR A 88 -6.63 -4.51 -9.10
CA TYR A 88 -5.71 -5.56 -9.49
C TYR A 88 -5.29 -5.37 -10.95
N PHE A 89 -3.99 -5.32 -11.16
CA PHE A 89 -3.35 -5.23 -12.47
C PHE A 89 -2.41 -6.42 -12.64
N GLY A 90 -2.92 -7.53 -13.18
CA GLY A 90 -2.15 -8.76 -13.34
C GLY A 90 -2.96 -9.87 -13.97
N ARG A 91 -2.37 -11.06 -14.03
CA ARG A 91 -3.03 -12.27 -14.57
C ARG A 91 -3.61 -13.10 -13.44
N ALA A 92 -4.86 -13.49 -13.57
CA ALA A 92 -5.46 -14.56 -12.78
C ALA A 92 -5.21 -15.90 -13.48
N PHE A 93 -4.94 -16.96 -12.72
CA PHE A 93 -4.67 -18.29 -13.25
C PHE A 93 -5.96 -19.06 -13.57
N SER A 94 -7.04 -18.75 -12.86
CA SER A 94 -8.36 -19.25 -13.19
C SER A 94 -9.38 -18.10 -13.21
N ALA A 95 -10.17 -18.03 -14.28
CA ALA A 95 -11.29 -17.09 -14.38
C ALA A 95 -12.53 -17.77 -13.81
N THR A 96 -13.24 -17.09 -12.90
CA THR A 96 -14.57 -17.50 -12.49
C THR A 96 -15.58 -16.86 -13.46
N PRO A 97 -16.25 -17.63 -14.33
CA PRO A 97 -17.23 -17.06 -15.26
C PRO A 97 -18.37 -16.39 -14.47
N GLY A 98 -18.78 -15.20 -14.91
CA GLY A 98 -19.95 -14.49 -14.38
C GLY A 98 -19.67 -13.51 -13.25
N ASP A 99 -18.43 -13.33 -12.80
CA ASP A 99 -18.09 -12.37 -11.76
C ASP A 99 -17.62 -11.05 -12.40
N ALA A 100 -18.57 -10.19 -12.74
CA ALA A 100 -18.32 -8.86 -13.32
C ALA A 100 -17.53 -7.93 -12.35
N ASN A 101 -17.44 -8.28 -11.06
CA ASN A 101 -16.70 -7.52 -10.05
C ASN A 101 -15.22 -7.92 -9.94
N ASN A 102 -14.73 -8.82 -10.77
CA ASN A 102 -13.39 -9.41 -10.70
C ASN A 102 -12.23 -8.49 -11.13
N GLY A 103 -12.48 -7.20 -11.36
CA GLY A 103 -11.43 -6.22 -11.67
C GLY A 103 -10.54 -5.82 -10.49
N GLY A 104 -10.72 -6.42 -9.28
CA GLY A 104 -9.97 -6.04 -8.07
C GLY A 104 -9.86 -7.17 -7.04
N ILE A 105 -9.21 -6.84 -5.93
CA ILE A 105 -9.18 -7.66 -4.71
C ILE A 105 -10.16 -7.01 -3.74
N ARG A 106 -11.39 -7.54 -3.68
CA ARG A 106 -12.48 -6.97 -2.88
C ARG A 106 -13.18 -8.06 -2.08
N PHE A 107 -13.10 -7.95 -0.77
CA PHE A 107 -13.77 -8.87 0.15
C PHE A 107 -13.80 -8.31 1.58
N GLU A 108 -14.60 -8.94 2.42
CA GLU A 108 -14.58 -8.82 3.86
C GLU A 108 -14.25 -10.19 4.46
N SER A 109 -13.35 -10.22 5.43
CA SER A 109 -12.93 -11.42 6.15
C SER A 109 -13.15 -11.23 7.64
N LYS A 110 -13.75 -12.22 8.29
CA LYS A 110 -13.91 -12.29 9.74
C LYS A 110 -13.01 -13.35 10.38
N ASP A 111 -12.40 -14.21 9.54
CA ASP A 111 -11.42 -15.21 9.97
C ASP A 111 -10.09 -14.96 9.26
N PHE A 112 -9.20 -14.27 9.94
CA PHE A 112 -7.87 -13.95 9.45
C PHE A 112 -6.84 -14.03 10.58
N ARG A 113 -5.60 -14.25 10.21
CA ARG A 113 -4.48 -14.36 11.15
C ARG A 113 -3.50 -13.22 10.93
N ILE A 114 -3.04 -12.61 12.01
CA ILE A 114 -2.05 -11.53 11.97
C ILE A 114 -0.79 -12.00 12.69
N LYS A 115 0.35 -11.93 12.00
CA LYS A 115 1.68 -12.01 12.60
C LYS A 115 2.33 -10.64 12.52
N GLN A 116 2.84 -10.16 13.64
CA GLN A 116 3.59 -8.91 13.72
C GLN A 116 5.06 -9.21 14.02
N SER A 117 5.94 -8.52 13.35
CA SER A 117 7.39 -8.61 13.55
C SER A 117 8.04 -7.26 13.24
N THR A 118 9.34 -7.17 13.50
CA THR A 118 10.12 -5.98 13.18
C THR A 118 11.18 -6.35 12.13
N THR A 119 11.30 -5.52 11.09
CA THR A 119 12.34 -5.70 10.06
C THR A 119 13.71 -5.33 10.60
N LYS A 120 14.79 -5.75 9.89
CA LYS A 120 16.17 -5.38 10.24
C LYS A 120 16.41 -3.86 10.26
N LYS A 121 15.58 -3.09 9.59
CA LYS A 121 15.61 -1.61 9.53
C LYS A 121 14.81 -0.95 10.66
N GLY A 122 14.18 -1.75 11.54
CA GLY A 122 13.35 -1.25 12.64
C GLY A 122 11.94 -0.81 12.22
N ASN A 123 11.47 -1.22 11.04
CA ASN A 123 10.09 -0.99 10.61
C ASN A 123 9.19 -2.12 11.13
N THR A 124 7.91 -1.84 11.31
CA THR A 124 6.91 -2.86 11.68
C THR A 124 6.45 -3.61 10.44
N LEU A 125 6.44 -4.94 10.51
CA LEU A 125 5.91 -5.82 9.47
C LEU A 125 4.69 -6.58 10.00
N PHE A 126 3.55 -6.42 9.32
CA PHE A 126 2.38 -7.26 9.48
C PHE A 126 2.28 -8.27 8.35
N VAL A 127 2.02 -9.52 8.69
CA VAL A 127 1.63 -10.58 7.76
C VAL A 127 0.20 -10.97 8.10
N ILE A 128 -0.76 -10.61 7.23
CA ILE A 128 -2.17 -10.90 7.39
C ILE A 128 -2.54 -11.99 6.40
N THR A 129 -3.11 -13.09 6.88
CA THR A 129 -3.54 -14.23 6.05
C THR A 129 -5.02 -14.46 6.25
N THR A 130 -5.80 -14.47 5.17
CA THR A 130 -7.23 -14.78 5.21
C THR A 130 -7.46 -16.28 5.24
N VAL A 131 -8.52 -16.72 5.94
CA VAL A 131 -8.86 -18.14 6.10
C VAL A 131 -10.24 -18.44 5.49
N ASP A 132 -11.18 -17.52 5.62
CA ASP A 132 -12.58 -17.64 5.21
C ASP A 132 -12.85 -17.26 3.74
N GLN A 133 -11.80 -16.90 3.00
CA GLN A 133 -11.95 -16.51 1.60
C GLN A 133 -11.75 -17.70 0.66
N ARG A 134 -12.52 -17.72 -0.45
CA ARG A 134 -12.40 -18.72 -1.51
C ARG A 134 -10.99 -18.75 -2.13
N GLU A 135 -10.41 -17.56 -2.31
CA GLU A 135 -9.02 -17.34 -2.72
C GLU A 135 -8.20 -17.00 -1.46
N SER A 136 -7.16 -17.78 -1.19
CA SER A 136 -6.30 -17.53 -0.03
C SER A 136 -5.36 -16.37 -0.30
N TYR A 137 -5.45 -15.31 0.50
CA TYR A 137 -4.62 -14.13 0.38
C TYR A 137 -3.62 -14.00 1.52
N VAL A 138 -2.42 -13.53 1.18
CA VAL A 138 -1.39 -13.13 2.13
C VAL A 138 -1.00 -11.67 1.85
N PHE A 139 -1.20 -10.82 2.84
CA PHE A 139 -0.86 -9.39 2.84
C PHE A 139 0.38 -9.19 3.69
N ASN A 140 1.47 -8.72 3.08
CA ASN A 140 2.69 -8.33 3.78
C ASN A 140 2.76 -6.80 3.78
N LEU A 141 2.50 -6.18 4.94
CA LEU A 141 2.49 -4.73 5.12
C LEU A 141 3.70 -4.31 5.93
N GLU A 142 4.64 -3.59 5.31
CA GLU A 142 5.74 -2.93 5.99
C GLU A 142 5.37 -1.47 6.28
N ILE A 143 5.39 -1.09 7.56
CA ILE A 143 5.01 0.23 8.05
C ILE A 143 6.27 0.98 8.45
N PHE A 144 6.47 2.16 7.88
CA PHE A 144 7.61 3.03 8.17
C PHE A 144 7.28 4.04 9.27
N LYS A 145 8.32 4.60 9.89
CA LYS A 145 8.22 5.50 11.06
C LYS A 145 7.42 6.79 10.81
N ASN A 146 7.30 7.21 9.55
CA ASN A 146 6.53 8.40 9.15
C ASN A 146 5.05 8.11 8.83
N GLY A 147 4.59 6.86 9.01
CA GLY A 147 3.24 6.42 8.68
C GLY A 147 3.03 6.07 7.20
N SER A 148 4.07 6.18 6.34
CA SER A 148 4.00 5.54 5.02
C SER A 148 4.06 4.02 5.15
N ALA A 149 3.57 3.30 4.15
CA ALA A 149 3.61 1.85 4.18
C ALA A 149 3.74 1.25 2.77
N PHE A 150 4.36 0.08 2.70
CA PHE A 150 4.46 -0.74 1.52
C PHE A 150 3.72 -2.05 1.73
N LEU A 151 2.78 -2.34 0.85
CA LEU A 151 1.96 -3.53 0.89
C LEU A 151 2.31 -4.45 -0.28
N SER A 152 2.58 -5.72 -0.01
CA SER A 152 2.66 -6.78 -1.03
C SER A 152 1.53 -7.78 -0.80
N VAL A 153 0.75 -8.05 -1.84
CA VAL A 153 -0.37 -8.99 -1.80
C VAL A 153 -0.06 -10.16 -2.72
N SER A 154 -0.18 -11.36 -2.21
CA SER A 154 -0.07 -12.61 -2.95
C SER A 154 -1.29 -13.48 -2.72
N SER A 155 -1.63 -14.31 -3.69
CA SER A 155 -2.70 -15.30 -3.58
C SER A 155 -2.34 -16.57 -4.33
N ASN A 156 -3.14 -17.62 -4.12
CA ASN A 156 -3.00 -18.89 -4.82
C ASN A 156 -3.53 -18.84 -6.27
N ASN A 157 -4.31 -17.81 -6.64
CA ASN A 157 -4.98 -17.72 -7.95
C ASN A 157 -4.53 -16.51 -8.80
N ARG A 158 -3.72 -15.59 -8.26
CA ARG A 158 -3.29 -14.37 -8.96
C ARG A 158 -1.79 -14.14 -8.83
N GLN A 159 -1.22 -13.47 -9.82
CA GLN A 159 0.15 -12.97 -9.69
C GLN A 159 0.24 -11.96 -8.55
N PRO A 160 1.37 -11.90 -7.83
CA PRO A 160 1.58 -10.90 -6.79
C PRO A 160 1.47 -9.47 -7.32
N ILE A 161 0.99 -8.57 -6.47
CA ILE A 161 0.93 -7.13 -6.73
C ILE A 161 1.35 -6.39 -5.47
N SER A 162 1.97 -5.23 -5.65
CA SER A 162 2.40 -4.40 -4.51
C SER A 162 1.83 -3.00 -4.62
N PHE A 163 1.78 -2.29 -3.49
CA PHE A 163 1.22 -0.95 -3.39
C PHE A 163 2.07 -0.11 -2.44
N ASP A 164 2.31 1.15 -2.83
CA ASP A 164 2.68 2.21 -1.89
C ASP A 164 1.41 2.82 -1.31
N GLY A 165 1.53 3.31 -0.09
CA GLY A 165 0.43 3.97 0.58
C GLY A 165 0.82 4.56 1.93
N ASN A 166 -0.19 4.90 2.70
CA ASN A 166 -0.03 5.44 4.04
C ASN A 166 -1.10 4.90 4.98
N LEU A 167 -0.80 4.97 6.27
CA LEU A 167 -1.75 4.61 7.31
C LEU A 167 -2.55 5.83 7.75
N SER A 168 -3.79 5.58 8.18
CA SER A 168 -4.62 6.49 8.96
C SER A 168 -5.31 5.73 10.10
N ALA A 169 -5.77 6.45 11.11
CA ALA A 169 -6.58 5.83 12.16
C ALA A 169 -7.87 5.27 11.56
N ALA A 170 -8.29 4.08 12.03
CA ALA A 170 -9.53 3.46 11.59
C ALA A 170 -10.72 4.39 11.86
N LYS A 171 -11.59 4.51 10.87
CA LYS A 171 -12.85 5.26 10.97
C LYS A 171 -13.96 4.41 11.56
#